data_d5d33a6e7a9b6ca3b4370e94f563ac8d
#
_entry.id   d5d33a6e7a9b6ca3b4370e94f563ac8d
#
_cell.length_a   1.000
_cell.length_b   1.000
_cell.length_c   1.000
_cell.angle_alpha   90.00
_cell.angle_beta   90.00
_cell.angle_gamma   90.00
#
_symmetry.space_group_name_H-M   'P 1'
#
loop_
_entity.id
_entity.type
_entity.pdbx_description
1 polymer ?
#
loop_
_entity_poly.entity_id
_entity_poly.type
_entity_poly.pdbx_seq_one_letter_code
_entity_poly.pdbx_strand_id
1 'polypeptide(L)'
;MKHNHLLTDVFGFIKPMVDVHTMGVYTMANLLRDCGYKVYVSKDDINEAVEQIQKINNYSLVKRWIVENGINRLGFSYRLDPQEGCDYFMGLYTHLKGDNMFVEDGGILKQIFFAGLPDTCDMVRGKTNGTVLVFPGNESPIESLSMLNVPKDLMPEALNQNNPYDNMRWDFAKKLVESERYKLEQPYS
;
A
#
# COMPACT_ATOMS: atom_id res chain seq x y z
N MET A 1 -21.02 26.11 1.76
CA MET A 1 -21.71 24.84 1.51
C MET A 1 -20.65 23.77 1.34
N LYS A 2 -20.51 22.84 2.30
CA LYS A 2 -19.60 21.70 2.15
C LYS A 2 -20.22 20.79 1.10
N HIS A 3 -19.58 20.68 -0.05
CA HIS A 3 -19.96 19.68 -1.05
C HIS A 3 -19.75 18.29 -0.41
N ASN A 4 -20.85 17.58 -0.18
CA ASN A 4 -20.82 16.16 0.14
C ASN A 4 -20.35 15.42 -1.12
N HIS A 5 -19.03 15.35 -1.33
CA HIS A 5 -18.47 14.42 -2.30
C HIS A 5 -18.72 13.02 -1.75
N LEU A 6 -19.61 12.29 -2.40
CA LEU A 6 -19.77 10.87 -2.18
C LEU A 6 -18.40 10.23 -2.51
N LEU A 7 -17.68 9.86 -1.46
CA LEU A 7 -16.43 9.12 -1.60
C LEU A 7 -16.76 7.69 -2.04
N THR A 8 -16.80 7.50 -3.36
CA THR A 8 -17.19 6.22 -3.97
C THR A 8 -16.06 5.21 -4.02
N ASP A 9 -14.84 5.65 -3.75
CA ASP A 9 -13.69 4.76 -3.75
C ASP A 9 -13.59 4.00 -2.42
N VAL A 10 -13.38 2.70 -2.54
CA VAL A 10 -13.18 1.78 -1.43
C VAL A 10 -11.79 1.17 -1.58
N PHE A 11 -10.95 1.40 -0.59
CA PHE A 11 -9.60 0.87 -0.57
C PHE A 11 -9.55 -0.49 0.11
N GLY A 12 -8.76 -1.40 -0.44
CA GLY A 12 -8.38 -2.66 0.17
C GLY A 12 -6.87 -2.80 0.24
N PHE A 13 -6.34 -3.32 1.34
CA PHE A 13 -4.91 -3.60 1.49
C PHE A 13 -4.70 -5.08 1.75
N ILE A 14 -3.83 -5.70 0.97
CA ILE A 14 -3.39 -7.10 1.11
C ILE A 14 -1.89 -7.12 1.36
N LYS A 15 -1.45 -8.02 2.21
CA LYS A 15 -0.05 -8.41 2.36
C LYS A 15 0.04 -9.92 2.55
N PRO A 16 1.10 -10.59 2.08
CA PRO A 16 1.37 -11.98 2.45
C PRO A 16 1.51 -12.15 3.96
N MET A 17 1.11 -13.31 4.49
CA MET A 17 1.14 -13.61 5.92
C MET A 17 2.58 -13.59 6.46
N VAL A 18 3.54 -14.05 5.67
CA VAL A 18 4.97 -14.08 6.01
C VAL A 18 5.55 -12.70 6.25
N ASP A 19 4.99 -11.65 5.63
CA ASP A 19 5.46 -10.28 5.85
C ASP A 19 4.91 -9.71 7.16
N VAL A 20 5.80 -9.53 8.14
CA VAL A 20 5.46 -8.96 9.46
C VAL A 20 5.43 -7.42 9.47
N HIS A 21 5.80 -6.76 8.37
CA HIS A 21 5.83 -5.30 8.26
C HIS A 21 4.42 -4.72 8.07
N THR A 22 3.69 -4.61 9.15
CA THR A 22 2.29 -4.16 9.13
C THR A 22 2.11 -2.65 9.27
N MET A 23 3.11 -1.96 9.86
CA MET A 23 2.98 -0.54 10.23
C MET A 23 2.64 0.35 9.02
N GLY A 24 3.30 0.18 7.88
CA GLY A 24 3.04 0.98 6.68
C GLY A 24 1.63 0.80 6.15
N VAL A 25 1.12 -0.43 6.13
CA VAL A 25 -0.26 -0.75 5.70
C VAL A 25 -1.29 -0.08 6.61
N TYR A 26 -1.15 -0.23 7.93
CA TYR A 26 -2.10 0.36 8.89
C TYR A 26 -2.01 1.89 8.92
N THR A 27 -0.81 2.45 8.79
CA THR A 27 -0.63 3.91 8.71
C THR A 27 -1.36 4.48 7.50
N MET A 28 -1.17 3.90 6.31
CA MET A 28 -1.85 4.33 5.10
C MET A 28 -3.37 4.10 5.18
N ALA A 29 -3.80 2.96 5.72
CA ALA A 29 -5.22 2.67 5.91
C ALA A 29 -5.89 3.70 6.83
N ASN A 30 -5.25 4.08 7.94
CA ASN A 30 -5.78 5.10 8.84
C ASN A 30 -5.79 6.48 8.18
N LEU A 31 -4.72 6.84 7.48
CA LEU A 31 -4.64 8.11 6.77
C LEU A 31 -5.76 8.27 5.73
N LEU A 32 -6.07 7.21 4.97
CA LEU A 32 -7.20 7.22 4.03
C LEU A 32 -8.55 7.28 4.75
N ARG A 33 -8.71 6.63 5.91
CA ARG A 33 -9.91 6.77 6.75
C ARG A 33 -10.08 8.19 7.25
N ASP A 34 -9.00 8.85 7.65
CA ASP A 34 -9.01 10.26 8.08
C ASP A 34 -9.40 11.20 6.92
N CYS A 35 -9.11 10.81 5.67
CA CYS A 35 -9.60 11.48 4.47
C CYS A 35 -11.09 11.15 4.15
N GLY A 36 -11.74 10.26 4.92
CA GLY A 36 -13.15 9.87 4.78
C GLY A 36 -13.40 8.66 3.88
N TYR A 37 -12.38 7.96 3.42
CA TYR A 37 -12.55 6.75 2.59
C TYR A 37 -12.90 5.52 3.41
N LYS A 38 -13.67 4.61 2.80
CA LYS A 38 -13.88 3.27 3.32
C LYS A 38 -12.64 2.42 3.02
N VAL A 39 -12.08 1.80 4.06
CA VAL A 39 -10.80 1.07 3.94
C VAL A 39 -10.88 -0.26 4.66
N TYR A 40 -10.57 -1.32 3.93
CA TYR A 40 -10.41 -2.68 4.44
C TYR A 40 -8.94 -3.09 4.44
N VAL A 41 -8.54 -3.79 5.48
CA VAL A 41 -7.24 -4.47 5.55
C VAL A 41 -7.52 -5.96 5.63
N SER A 42 -6.84 -6.74 4.80
CA SER A 42 -7.00 -8.19 4.77
C SER A 42 -6.60 -8.84 6.10
N LYS A 43 -7.22 -9.97 6.39
CA LYS A 43 -6.93 -10.82 7.55
C LYS A 43 -6.15 -12.06 7.11
N ASP A 44 -5.84 -12.89 8.09
CA ASP A 44 -4.95 -14.03 7.95
C ASP A 44 -5.35 -14.99 6.82
N ASP A 45 -6.62 -15.27 6.65
CA ASP A 45 -7.15 -16.13 5.58
C ASP A 45 -6.84 -15.61 4.17
N ILE A 46 -6.98 -14.31 3.95
CA ILE A 46 -6.64 -13.64 2.69
C ILE A 46 -5.13 -13.53 2.52
N ASN A 47 -4.41 -13.24 3.62
CA ASN A 47 -2.96 -13.10 3.64
C ASN A 47 -2.26 -14.43 3.31
N GLU A 48 -2.75 -15.54 3.85
CA GLU A 48 -2.28 -16.89 3.49
C GLU A 48 -2.64 -17.26 2.05
N ALA A 49 -3.86 -16.92 1.62
CA ALA A 49 -4.32 -17.24 0.27
C ALA A 49 -3.46 -16.57 -0.81
N VAL A 50 -2.99 -15.35 -0.57
CA VAL A 50 -2.20 -14.61 -1.55
C VAL A 50 -0.79 -15.18 -1.73
N GLU A 51 -0.22 -15.86 -0.72
CA GLU A 51 1.06 -16.56 -0.84
C GLU A 51 1.00 -17.76 -1.81
N GLN A 52 -0.16 -18.32 -1.97
CA GLN A 52 -0.41 -19.47 -2.85
C GLN A 52 -1.52 -19.17 -3.85
N ILE A 53 -1.48 -17.97 -4.43
CA ILE A 53 -2.53 -17.42 -5.29
C ILE A 53 -2.79 -18.29 -6.56
N GLN A 54 -1.82 -19.11 -6.95
CA GLN A 54 -1.95 -20.04 -8.10
C GLN A 54 -3.00 -21.13 -7.87
N LYS A 55 -3.35 -21.40 -6.60
CA LYS A 55 -4.43 -22.31 -6.28
C LYS A 55 -5.76 -21.60 -6.50
N ILE A 56 -6.62 -22.20 -7.34
CA ILE A 56 -7.90 -21.59 -7.73
C ILE A 56 -8.80 -21.23 -6.52
N ASN A 57 -8.80 -22.05 -5.48
CA ASN A 57 -9.57 -21.77 -4.27
C ASN A 57 -9.06 -20.51 -3.55
N ASN A 58 -7.73 -20.29 -3.52
CA ASN A 58 -7.11 -19.14 -2.88
C ASN A 58 -7.42 -17.87 -3.67
N TYR A 59 -7.28 -17.90 -4.98
CA TYR A 59 -7.68 -16.78 -5.83
C TYR A 59 -9.18 -16.46 -5.67
N SER A 60 -10.03 -17.48 -5.66
CA SER A 60 -11.48 -17.29 -5.48
C SER A 60 -11.81 -16.64 -4.13
N LEU A 61 -11.06 -16.96 -3.08
CA LEU A 61 -11.21 -16.35 -1.76
C LEU A 61 -10.84 -14.85 -1.79
N VAL A 62 -9.68 -14.53 -2.37
CA VAL A 62 -9.22 -13.14 -2.53
C VAL A 62 -10.20 -12.34 -3.41
N LYS A 63 -10.63 -12.90 -4.55
CA LYS A 63 -11.62 -12.26 -5.43
C LYS A 63 -12.92 -11.98 -4.69
N ARG A 64 -13.45 -12.96 -3.95
CA ARG A 64 -14.66 -12.79 -3.16
C ARG A 64 -14.52 -11.66 -2.16
N TRP A 65 -13.42 -11.60 -1.42
CA TRP A 65 -13.17 -10.54 -0.46
C TRP A 65 -13.16 -9.14 -1.13
N ILE A 66 -12.57 -9.02 -2.32
CA ILE A 66 -12.58 -7.78 -3.11
C ILE A 66 -14.02 -7.39 -3.48
N VAL A 67 -14.78 -8.33 -4.03
CA VAL A 67 -16.13 -8.07 -4.56
C VAL A 67 -17.13 -7.79 -3.45
N GLU A 68 -17.17 -8.61 -2.39
CA GLU A 68 -18.11 -8.46 -1.27
C GLU A 68 -17.91 -7.15 -0.50
N ASN A 69 -16.68 -6.66 -0.44
CA ASN A 69 -16.37 -5.39 0.20
C ASN A 69 -16.44 -4.19 -0.76
N GLY A 70 -16.70 -4.41 -2.04
CA GLY A 70 -16.78 -3.36 -3.07
C GLY A 70 -15.45 -2.63 -3.28
N ILE A 71 -14.32 -3.32 -3.03
CA ILE A 71 -12.98 -2.73 -3.14
C ILE A 71 -12.70 -2.41 -4.61
N ASN A 72 -12.46 -1.14 -4.90
CA ASN A 72 -12.14 -0.69 -6.24
C ASN A 72 -10.74 -0.07 -6.38
N ARG A 73 -10.01 0.07 -5.26
CA ARG A 73 -8.59 0.43 -5.22
C ARG A 73 -7.86 -0.56 -4.32
N LEU A 74 -7.00 -1.38 -4.91
CA LEU A 74 -6.34 -2.48 -4.22
C LEU A 74 -4.85 -2.18 -4.04
N GLY A 75 -4.39 -2.14 -2.79
CA GLY A 75 -2.99 -2.03 -2.41
C GLY A 75 -2.41 -3.39 -2.00
N PHE A 76 -1.24 -3.68 -2.48
CA PHE A 76 -0.46 -4.84 -2.09
C PHE A 76 0.86 -4.39 -1.46
N SER A 77 1.21 -4.95 -0.31
CA SER A 77 2.45 -4.59 0.39
C SER A 77 3.31 -5.82 0.67
N TYR A 78 4.63 -5.71 0.38
CA TYR A 78 5.61 -6.73 0.72
C TYR A 78 7.01 -6.13 0.84
N ARG A 79 7.74 -6.45 1.94
CA ARG A 79 9.01 -5.81 2.28
C ARG A 79 10.13 -6.78 2.72
N LEU A 80 10.04 -8.04 2.34
CA LEU A 80 11.10 -9.02 2.61
C LEU A 80 11.99 -9.21 1.39
N ASP A 81 11.84 -10.30 0.67
CA ASP A 81 12.63 -10.61 -0.52
C ASP A 81 12.07 -9.93 -1.77
N PRO A 82 12.89 -9.22 -2.58
CA PRO A 82 12.41 -8.53 -3.78
C PRO A 82 11.80 -9.44 -4.84
N GLN A 83 12.38 -10.63 -5.06
CA GLN A 83 11.88 -11.57 -6.06
C GLN A 83 10.55 -12.18 -5.63
N GLU A 84 10.46 -12.64 -4.38
CA GLU A 84 9.20 -13.17 -3.82
C GLU A 84 8.08 -12.12 -3.85
N GLY A 85 8.39 -10.88 -3.44
CA GLY A 85 7.41 -9.79 -3.45
C GLY A 85 6.87 -9.51 -4.83
N CYS A 86 7.75 -9.50 -5.82
CA CYS A 86 7.36 -9.36 -7.22
C CYS A 86 6.51 -10.54 -7.69
N ASP A 87 6.88 -11.76 -7.33
CA ASP A 87 6.18 -12.98 -7.78
C ASP A 87 4.79 -13.10 -7.13
N TYR A 88 4.65 -12.80 -5.84
CA TYR A 88 3.34 -12.74 -5.18
C TYR A 88 2.42 -11.70 -5.81
N PHE A 89 2.95 -10.49 -6.02
CA PHE A 89 2.17 -9.41 -6.64
C PHE A 89 1.76 -9.76 -8.07
N MET A 90 2.71 -10.21 -8.89
CA MET A 90 2.44 -10.55 -10.29
C MET A 90 1.50 -11.73 -10.43
N GLY A 91 1.57 -12.71 -9.51
CA GLY A 91 0.60 -13.80 -9.44
C GLY A 91 -0.82 -13.28 -9.26
N LEU A 92 -1.05 -12.42 -8.25
CA LEU A 92 -2.36 -11.79 -8.03
C LEU A 92 -2.79 -10.93 -9.22
N TYR A 93 -1.89 -10.05 -9.71
CA TYR A 93 -2.17 -9.15 -10.82
C TYR A 93 -2.60 -9.90 -12.09
N THR A 94 -1.90 -11.00 -12.43
CA THR A 94 -2.21 -11.83 -13.60
C THR A 94 -3.59 -12.48 -13.48
N HIS A 95 -3.94 -13.01 -12.31
CA HIS A 95 -5.27 -13.58 -12.07
C HIS A 95 -6.37 -12.52 -12.19
N LEU A 96 -6.18 -11.33 -11.60
CA LEU A 96 -7.14 -10.23 -11.67
C LEU A 96 -7.34 -9.75 -13.12
N LYS A 97 -6.27 -9.66 -13.91
CA LYS A 97 -6.35 -9.31 -15.34
C LYS A 97 -7.06 -10.41 -16.14
N GLY A 98 -6.66 -11.67 -15.96
CA GLY A 98 -7.27 -12.81 -16.67
C GLY A 98 -8.76 -12.99 -16.38
N ASP A 99 -9.22 -12.49 -15.25
CA ASP A 99 -10.60 -12.59 -14.78
C ASP A 99 -11.42 -11.29 -15.01
N ASN A 100 -10.88 -10.36 -15.81
CA ASN A 100 -11.50 -9.09 -16.19
C ASN A 100 -11.95 -8.26 -14.97
N MET A 101 -11.16 -8.24 -13.90
CA MET A 101 -11.49 -7.54 -12.67
C MET A 101 -11.33 -6.02 -12.76
N PHE A 102 -10.62 -5.51 -13.77
CA PHE A 102 -10.40 -4.07 -13.96
C PHE A 102 -11.56 -3.40 -14.71
N VAL A 103 -11.77 -2.09 -14.41
CA VAL A 103 -12.88 -1.34 -15.04
C VAL A 103 -12.77 -1.25 -16.56
N GLU A 104 -11.56 -1.19 -17.11
CA GLU A 104 -11.34 -1.23 -18.56
C GLU A 104 -11.80 -2.54 -19.22
N ASP A 105 -11.88 -3.61 -18.45
CA ASP A 105 -12.33 -4.95 -18.88
C ASP A 105 -13.77 -5.26 -18.40
N GLY A 106 -14.46 -4.27 -17.80
CA GLY A 106 -15.83 -4.41 -17.29
C GLY A 106 -15.92 -4.83 -15.81
N GLY A 107 -14.81 -4.91 -15.09
CA GLY A 107 -14.77 -5.23 -13.66
C GLY A 107 -14.94 -4.03 -12.73
N ILE A 108 -14.56 -4.19 -11.46
CA ILE A 108 -14.76 -3.19 -10.41
C ILE A 108 -13.49 -2.44 -10.01
N LEU A 109 -12.29 -3.00 -10.28
CA LEU A 109 -11.02 -2.42 -9.88
C LEU A 109 -10.64 -1.24 -10.78
N LYS A 110 -10.60 -0.06 -10.21
CA LYS A 110 -10.09 1.16 -10.86
C LYS A 110 -8.56 1.21 -10.85
N GLN A 111 -7.95 0.63 -9.82
CA GLN A 111 -6.52 0.71 -9.62
C GLN A 111 -6.03 -0.44 -8.75
N ILE A 112 -4.85 -0.96 -9.10
CA ILE A 112 -3.99 -1.73 -8.19
C ILE A 112 -2.66 -1.01 -8.02
N PHE A 113 -2.07 -1.07 -6.83
CA PHE A 113 -0.78 -0.47 -6.53
C PHE A 113 0.04 -1.37 -5.61
N PHE A 114 1.34 -1.19 -5.68
CA PHE A 114 2.32 -1.99 -4.92
C PHE A 114 3.14 -1.10 -4.00
N ALA A 115 3.36 -1.53 -2.76
CA ALA A 115 4.28 -0.90 -1.81
C ALA A 115 5.33 -1.91 -1.33
N GLY A 116 6.60 -1.58 -1.48
CA GLY A 116 7.66 -2.52 -1.13
C GLY A 116 9.05 -1.90 -1.11
N LEU A 117 10.06 -2.76 -1.19
CA LEU A 117 11.43 -2.32 -1.36
C LEU A 117 11.63 -1.67 -2.74
N PRO A 118 12.59 -0.71 -2.89
CA PRO A 118 12.87 -0.06 -4.17
C PRO A 118 13.10 -1.05 -5.32
N ASP A 119 13.91 -2.09 -5.09
CA ASP A 119 14.21 -3.11 -6.10
C ASP A 119 12.95 -3.86 -6.54
N THR A 120 12.08 -4.23 -5.60
CA THR A 120 10.79 -4.86 -5.91
C THR A 120 9.88 -3.93 -6.71
N CYS A 121 9.85 -2.66 -6.33
CA CYS A 121 9.09 -1.62 -7.04
C CYS A 121 9.55 -1.48 -8.50
N ASP A 122 10.85 -1.52 -8.74
CA ASP A 122 11.41 -1.45 -10.09
C ASP A 122 11.08 -2.71 -10.92
N MET A 123 11.13 -3.89 -10.31
CA MET A 123 10.72 -5.14 -10.95
C MET A 123 9.23 -5.12 -11.31
N VAL A 124 8.36 -4.71 -10.40
CA VAL A 124 6.90 -4.59 -10.64
C VAL A 124 6.64 -3.58 -11.75
N ARG A 125 7.27 -2.40 -11.70
CA ARG A 125 7.14 -1.36 -12.73
C ARG A 125 7.55 -1.89 -14.10
N GLY A 126 8.68 -2.62 -14.18
CA GLY A 126 9.16 -3.23 -15.44
C GLY A 126 8.20 -4.27 -15.99
N LYS A 127 7.75 -5.22 -15.16
CA LYS A 127 6.83 -6.31 -15.57
C LYS A 127 5.43 -5.81 -15.94
N THR A 128 5.00 -4.66 -15.44
CA THR A 128 3.69 -4.06 -15.72
C THR A 128 3.75 -2.90 -16.72
N ASN A 129 4.90 -2.68 -17.38
CA ASN A 129 5.12 -1.57 -18.30
C ASN A 129 4.73 -0.20 -17.72
N GLY A 130 4.93 -0.02 -16.41
CA GLY A 130 4.63 1.23 -15.70
C GLY A 130 3.14 1.49 -15.46
N THR A 131 2.24 0.54 -15.73
CA THR A 131 0.80 0.72 -15.51
C THR A 131 0.40 0.61 -14.04
N VAL A 132 1.21 -0.06 -13.23
CA VAL A 132 1.00 -0.19 -11.78
C VAL A 132 1.75 0.92 -11.05
N LEU A 133 1.03 1.64 -10.19
CA LEU A 133 1.61 2.61 -9.28
C LEU A 133 2.41 1.89 -8.19
N VAL A 134 3.62 2.35 -7.90
CA VAL A 134 4.49 1.74 -6.89
C VAL A 134 4.95 2.75 -5.84
N PHE A 135 5.14 2.27 -4.60
CA PHE A 135 5.55 3.05 -3.44
C PHE A 135 6.81 2.42 -2.82
N PRO A 136 8.02 2.92 -3.12
CA PRO A 136 9.27 2.44 -2.53
C PRO A 136 9.46 2.81 -1.05
N GLY A 137 8.61 3.70 -0.50
CA GLY A 137 8.56 3.98 0.94
C GLY A 137 9.41 5.18 1.38
N ASN A 138 9.79 6.02 0.45
CA ASN A 138 10.43 7.32 0.71
C ASN A 138 9.47 8.51 0.55
N GLU A 139 8.21 8.24 0.24
CA GLU A 139 7.17 9.25 0.08
C GLU A 139 6.69 9.76 1.43
N SER A 140 6.46 11.05 1.52
CA SER A 140 5.71 11.64 2.63
C SER A 140 4.23 11.22 2.58
N PRO A 141 3.48 11.34 3.68
CA PRO A 141 2.04 11.07 3.69
C PRO A 141 1.27 11.87 2.64
N ILE A 142 1.61 13.15 2.43
CA ILE A 142 0.97 14.02 1.43
C ILE A 142 1.28 13.53 0.01
N GLU A 143 2.53 13.15 -0.26
CA GLU A 143 2.92 12.61 -1.57
C GLU A 143 2.18 11.31 -1.85
N SER A 144 2.11 10.39 -0.89
CA SER A 144 1.40 9.13 -1.02
C SER A 144 -0.09 9.34 -1.32
N LEU A 145 -0.76 10.25 -0.60
CA LEU A 145 -2.16 10.61 -0.87
C LEU A 145 -2.33 11.24 -2.25
N SER A 146 -1.40 12.11 -2.64
CA SER A 146 -1.44 12.77 -3.96
C SER A 146 -1.25 11.78 -5.10
N MET A 147 -0.34 10.80 -4.95
CA MET A 147 -0.12 9.72 -5.91
C MET A 147 -1.37 8.82 -6.04
N LEU A 148 -2.13 8.64 -4.96
CA LEU A 148 -3.42 7.96 -4.97
C LEU A 148 -4.58 8.83 -5.49
N ASN A 149 -4.30 10.06 -5.96
CA ASN A 149 -5.29 11.02 -6.44
C ASN A 149 -6.34 11.39 -5.36
N VAL A 150 -5.95 11.43 -4.10
CA VAL A 150 -6.80 11.94 -3.02
C VAL A 150 -6.90 13.47 -3.17
N PRO A 151 -8.11 14.04 -3.24
CA PRO A 151 -8.29 15.49 -3.30
C PRO A 151 -7.70 16.20 -2.07
N LYS A 152 -7.04 17.35 -2.28
CA LYS A 152 -6.37 18.08 -1.21
C LYS A 152 -7.32 18.54 -0.10
N ASP A 153 -8.56 18.86 -0.45
CA ASP A 153 -9.61 19.28 0.48
C ASP A 153 -10.11 18.17 1.39
N LEU A 154 -9.80 16.91 1.06
CA LEU A 154 -10.07 15.74 1.92
C LEU A 154 -8.89 15.38 2.82
N MET A 155 -7.70 15.92 2.55
CA MET A 155 -6.52 15.62 3.36
C MET A 155 -6.65 16.29 4.74
N PRO A 156 -6.27 15.61 5.84
CA PRO A 156 -6.28 16.20 7.17
C PRO A 156 -5.44 17.48 7.23
N GLU A 157 -5.97 18.54 7.85
CA GLU A 157 -5.25 19.81 8.00
C GLU A 157 -3.91 19.66 8.73
N ALA A 158 -3.81 18.70 9.64
CA ALA A 158 -2.57 18.37 10.35
C ALA A 158 -1.41 17.99 9.43
N LEU A 159 -1.69 17.46 8.23
CA LEU A 159 -0.66 17.15 7.23
C LEU A 159 -0.13 18.42 6.53
N ASN A 160 -0.94 19.46 6.44
CA ASN A 160 -0.57 20.73 5.82
C ASN A 160 0.18 21.65 6.78
N GLN A 161 0.07 21.41 8.07
CA GLN A 161 0.85 22.11 9.08
C GLN A 161 2.20 21.40 9.13
N ASN A 162 3.27 22.13 8.81
CA ASN A 162 4.62 21.74 9.19
C ASN A 162 4.58 21.54 10.72
N ASN A 163 4.27 20.32 11.16
CA ASN A 163 4.24 20.02 12.58
C ASN A 163 5.67 20.19 13.10
N PRO A 164 5.96 21.25 13.90
CA PRO A 164 7.33 21.51 14.35
C PRO A 164 7.92 20.31 15.09
N TYR A 165 7.07 19.50 15.70
CA TYR A 165 7.46 18.28 16.43
C TYR A 165 7.93 17.16 15.49
N ASP A 166 7.24 16.92 14.38
CA ASP A 166 7.65 15.92 13.40
C ASP A 166 8.91 16.35 12.65
N ASN A 167 9.01 17.65 12.29
CA ASN A 167 10.22 18.20 11.73
C ASN A 167 11.41 18.04 12.68
N MET A 168 11.20 18.30 13.98
CA MET A 168 12.22 18.14 15.01
C MET A 168 12.67 16.69 15.18
N ARG A 169 11.73 15.73 15.08
CA ARG A 169 12.06 14.29 15.10
C ARG A 169 12.86 13.87 13.88
N TRP A 170 12.47 14.33 12.69
CA TRP A 170 13.21 14.07 11.45
C TRP A 170 14.61 14.68 11.47
N ASP A 171 14.74 15.92 11.92
CA ASP A 171 16.03 16.59 12.06
C ASP A 171 16.92 15.90 13.10
N PHE A 172 16.34 15.43 14.20
CA PHE A 172 17.05 14.64 15.20
C PHE A 172 17.52 13.31 14.63
N ALA A 173 16.65 12.57 13.92
CA ALA A 173 17.00 11.30 13.29
C ALA A 173 18.12 11.47 12.25
N LYS A 174 18.04 12.51 11.40
CA LYS A 174 19.11 12.85 10.44
C LYS A 174 20.44 13.12 11.14
N LYS A 175 20.43 13.99 12.17
CA LYS A 175 21.63 14.32 12.94
C LYS A 175 22.21 13.08 13.64
N LEU A 176 21.36 12.18 14.12
CA LEU A 176 21.81 10.93 14.75
C LEU A 176 22.51 10.03 13.73
N VAL A 177 21.95 9.87 12.53
CA VAL A 177 22.56 9.10 11.43
C VAL A 177 23.87 9.75 10.97
N GLU A 178 23.89 11.06 10.76
CA GLU A 178 25.09 11.81 10.34
C GLU A 178 26.21 11.76 11.38
N SER A 179 25.86 11.79 12.67
CA SER A 179 26.85 11.71 13.74
C SER A 179 27.42 10.32 13.97
N GLU A 180 26.86 9.31 13.31
CA GLU A 180 27.20 7.89 13.51
C GLU A 180 27.14 7.40 14.97
N ARG A 181 26.55 8.20 15.86
CA ARG A 181 26.50 7.96 17.30
C ARG A 181 25.82 6.65 17.68
N TYR A 182 24.85 6.21 16.87
CA TYR A 182 24.19 4.93 17.02
C TYR A 182 25.14 3.73 16.85
N LYS A 183 26.30 3.92 16.17
CA LYS A 183 27.34 2.88 16.02
C LYS A 183 28.20 2.72 17.28
N LEU A 184 28.24 3.73 18.13
CA LEU A 184 29.07 3.76 19.34
C LEU A 184 28.36 3.18 20.57
N GLU A 185 27.04 3.03 20.52
CA GLU A 185 26.20 2.53 21.61
C GLU A 185 25.81 1.06 21.45
N GLN A 186 26.58 0.28 20.69
CA GLN A 186 26.42 -1.17 20.67
C GLN A 186 27.01 -1.78 21.93
N PRO A 187 26.21 -2.30 22.88
CA PRO A 187 26.68 -2.75 24.18
C PRO A 187 27.29 -4.16 24.18
N TYR A 188 27.85 -4.61 23.05
CA TYR A 188 28.45 -5.96 22.97
C TYR A 188 29.81 -5.91 22.30
N SER A 189 30.82 -5.78 23.15
CA SER A 189 32.13 -6.36 22.94
C SER A 189 32.19 -7.71 23.65
#